data_bf4c54e85602e9df159538ee44e1320b
#
_entry.id   bf4c54e85602e9df159538ee44e1320b
#
_cell.length_a   1.000
_cell.length_b   1.000
_cell.length_c   1.000
_cell.angle_alpha   90.00
_cell.angle_beta   90.00
_cell.angle_gamma   90.00
#
_symmetry.space_group_name_H-M   'P 1'
#
loop_
_entity.id
_entity.type
_entity.pdbx_description
1 polymer ?
#
loop_
_entity_poly.entity_id
_entity_poly.type
_entity_poly.pdbx_seq_one_letter_code
_entity_poly.pdbx_strand_id
1 'polypeptide(L)'
;MDGDVISVERVIPGSPGQVFDLLADASKHPTFDGSGTVKKARSGASERLTLGSVFGMSMKLGLPYRTVNEVIEYDENRLIAWQTRGGGLLKYAIGGRIWRYELIPVQGGTLVRESWDISQDKLRLVFKRSSLPAMTEKSMARSLKRIERAVNAH
;
A
#
# COMPACT_ATOMS: atom_id res chain seq x y z
N MET A 1 -1.77 -19.92 2.77
CA MET A 1 -2.20 -18.98 1.72
C MET A 1 -2.34 -19.72 0.41
N ASP A 2 -3.55 -19.78 -0.07
CA ASP A 2 -3.84 -20.32 -1.40
C ASP A 2 -3.76 -19.15 -2.39
N GLY A 3 -3.19 -19.34 -3.54
CA GLY A 3 -3.00 -18.25 -4.49
C GLY A 3 -1.93 -17.25 -4.04
N ASP A 4 -1.86 -16.11 -4.73
CA ASP A 4 -0.81 -15.12 -4.56
C ASP A 4 -1.33 -13.73 -4.18
N VAL A 5 -2.63 -13.58 -3.87
CA VAL A 5 -3.24 -12.30 -3.54
C VAL A 5 -4.09 -12.43 -2.29
N ILE A 6 -3.92 -11.50 -1.36
CA ILE A 6 -4.82 -11.32 -0.22
C ILE A 6 -5.45 -9.95 -0.34
N SER A 7 -6.76 -9.86 -0.12
CA SER A 7 -7.50 -8.60 -0.20
C SER A 7 -8.34 -8.38 1.04
N VAL A 8 -8.48 -7.13 1.44
CA VAL A 8 -9.42 -6.68 2.46
C VAL A 8 -10.26 -5.53 1.89
N GLU A 9 -11.47 -5.37 2.41
CA GLU A 9 -12.39 -4.35 1.92
C GLU A 9 -13.02 -3.60 3.07
N ARG A 10 -13.36 -2.33 2.82
CA ARG A 10 -14.12 -1.50 3.77
C ARG A 10 -14.88 -0.42 3.02
N VAL A 11 -16.14 -0.19 3.42
CA VAL A 11 -16.88 0.99 2.93
C VAL A 11 -16.51 2.17 3.81
N ILE A 12 -15.98 3.21 3.18
CA ILE A 12 -15.51 4.42 3.85
C ILE A 12 -16.44 5.57 3.48
N PRO A 13 -17.05 6.26 4.48
CA PRO A 13 -17.86 7.44 4.20
C PRO A 13 -16.98 8.55 3.65
N GLY A 14 -17.13 8.85 2.38
CA GLY A 14 -16.34 9.84 1.66
C GLY A 14 -16.34 9.51 0.18
N SER A 15 -15.98 10.50 -0.64
CA SER A 15 -15.93 10.31 -2.08
C SER A 15 -14.67 9.54 -2.49
N PRO A 16 -14.68 8.87 -3.65
CA PRO A 16 -13.46 8.26 -4.17
C PRO A 16 -12.28 9.25 -4.26
N GLY A 17 -12.56 10.51 -4.63
CA GLY A 17 -11.52 11.53 -4.72
C GLY A 17 -10.86 11.84 -3.37
N GLN A 18 -11.64 11.88 -2.30
CA GLN A 18 -11.10 12.11 -0.96
C GLN A 18 -10.16 10.98 -0.52
N VAL A 19 -10.55 9.74 -0.78
CA VAL A 19 -9.72 8.57 -0.48
C VAL A 19 -8.48 8.57 -1.37
N PHE A 20 -8.68 8.81 -2.67
CA PHE A 20 -7.59 8.76 -3.64
C PHE A 20 -6.51 9.81 -3.36
N ASP A 21 -6.92 11.01 -2.95
CA ASP A 21 -5.97 12.09 -2.63
C ASP A 21 -5.03 11.68 -1.49
N LEU A 22 -5.51 10.89 -0.56
CA LEU A 22 -4.69 10.35 0.52
C LEU A 22 -3.68 9.31 -0.01
N LEU A 23 -4.16 8.40 -0.84
CA LEU A 23 -3.34 7.32 -1.41
C LEU A 23 -2.29 7.86 -2.39
N ALA A 24 -2.63 8.91 -3.13
CA ALA A 24 -1.76 9.51 -4.14
C ALA A 24 -0.72 10.46 -3.55
N ASP A 25 -0.68 10.62 -2.24
CA ASP A 25 0.30 11.47 -1.56
C ASP A 25 1.20 10.59 -0.68
N ALA A 26 2.42 10.33 -1.15
CA ALA A 26 3.36 9.46 -0.44
C ALA A 26 3.71 9.97 0.96
N SER A 27 3.66 11.30 1.18
CA SER A 27 3.95 11.89 2.49
C SER A 27 2.95 11.47 3.55
N LYS A 28 1.76 11.03 3.16
CA LYS A 28 0.70 10.61 4.07
C LYS A 28 0.67 9.11 4.33
N HIS A 29 1.45 8.32 3.59
CA HIS A 29 1.47 6.87 3.79
C HIS A 29 1.79 6.45 5.22
N PRO A 30 2.75 7.07 5.93
CA PRO A 30 2.98 6.70 7.34
C PRO A 30 1.79 6.89 8.25
N THR A 31 0.87 7.81 7.93
CA THR A 31 -0.28 8.11 8.78
C THR A 31 -1.33 7.01 8.76
N PHE A 32 -1.42 6.24 7.68
CA PHE A 32 -2.44 5.18 7.58
C PHE A 32 -1.85 3.77 7.50
N ASP A 33 -0.53 3.60 7.37
CA ASP A 33 0.05 2.26 7.33
C ASP A 33 -0.25 1.47 8.59
N GLY A 34 -1.00 0.39 8.42
CA GLY A 34 -1.46 -0.46 9.53
C GLY A 34 -0.39 -1.42 10.05
N SER A 35 0.72 -1.59 9.33
CA SER A 35 1.82 -2.46 9.78
C SER A 35 2.69 -1.79 10.83
N GLY A 36 2.70 -0.44 10.88
CA GLY A 36 3.60 0.32 11.72
C GLY A 36 5.05 0.29 11.27
N THR A 37 5.35 -0.30 10.11
CA THR A 37 6.72 -0.39 9.60
C THR A 37 7.13 0.79 8.75
N VAL A 38 6.17 1.50 8.12
CA VAL A 38 6.43 2.71 7.33
C VAL A 38 6.59 3.88 8.31
N LYS A 39 7.78 4.45 8.36
CA LYS A 39 8.09 5.50 9.34
C LYS A 39 8.22 6.89 8.73
N LYS A 40 8.72 7.00 7.51
CA LYS A 40 8.98 8.30 6.89
C LYS A 40 9.00 8.19 5.38
N ALA A 41 8.30 9.12 4.73
CA ALA A 41 8.41 9.30 3.29
C ALA A 41 9.75 9.97 2.97
N ARG A 42 10.34 9.61 1.84
CA ARG A 42 11.62 10.15 1.39
C ARG A 42 11.41 11.16 0.26
N SER A 43 12.41 11.37 -0.57
CA SER A 43 12.38 12.38 -1.64
C SER A 43 11.14 12.25 -2.53
N GLY A 44 10.61 13.36 -3.00
CA GLY A 44 9.42 13.41 -3.85
C GLY A 44 8.10 13.21 -3.13
N ALA A 45 8.13 13.09 -1.80
CA ALA A 45 6.97 12.73 -0.99
C ALA A 45 5.82 13.74 -1.05
N SER A 46 6.11 15.02 -1.31
CA SER A 46 5.07 16.06 -1.41
C SER A 46 4.41 16.13 -2.78
N GLU A 47 4.90 15.39 -3.75
CA GLU A 47 4.34 15.36 -5.09
C GLU A 47 3.22 14.34 -5.18
N ARG A 48 2.18 14.68 -5.97
CA ARG A 48 1.11 13.73 -6.25
C ARG A 48 1.64 12.59 -7.10
N LEU A 49 1.36 11.37 -6.68
CA LEU A 49 1.76 10.17 -7.40
C LEU A 49 0.92 10.00 -8.66
N THR A 50 1.58 9.64 -9.75
CA THR A 50 0.96 9.28 -11.03
C THR A 50 1.65 8.04 -11.57
N LEU A 51 1.20 7.53 -12.72
CA LEU A 51 1.83 6.35 -13.33
C LEU A 51 3.33 6.60 -13.55
N GLY A 52 4.16 5.69 -13.09
CA GLY A 52 5.61 5.78 -13.22
C GLY A 52 6.30 6.56 -12.11
N SER A 53 5.56 7.19 -11.21
CA SER A 53 6.16 7.86 -10.05
C SER A 53 6.95 6.86 -9.21
N VAL A 54 8.14 7.29 -8.77
CA VAL A 54 9.00 6.49 -7.91
C VAL A 54 9.16 7.21 -6.58
N PHE A 55 8.94 6.51 -5.48
CA PHE A 55 9.12 7.07 -4.15
C PHE A 55 9.77 6.05 -3.23
N GLY A 56 10.60 6.57 -2.33
CA GLY A 56 11.26 5.74 -1.32
C GLY A 56 10.59 5.89 0.03
N MET A 57 10.63 4.82 0.81
CA MET A 57 10.15 4.82 2.19
C MET A 57 11.23 4.33 3.12
N SER A 58 11.37 4.98 4.28
CA SER A 58 12.14 4.46 5.39
C SER A 58 11.24 3.51 6.17
N MET A 59 11.71 2.28 6.35
CA MET A 59 10.95 1.24 7.01
C MET A 59 11.67 0.81 8.29
N LYS A 60 10.94 0.24 9.23
CA LYS A 60 11.53 -0.35 10.42
C LYS A 60 10.78 -1.64 10.77
N LEU A 61 11.50 -2.75 10.73
CA LEU A 61 11.03 -4.05 11.17
C LEU A 61 12.18 -4.71 11.92
N GLY A 62 12.32 -4.37 13.22
CA GLY A 62 13.52 -4.69 13.97
C GLY A 62 14.67 -3.76 13.61
N LEU A 63 15.21 -3.90 12.40
CA LEU A 63 16.28 -3.03 11.89
C LEU A 63 15.70 -2.06 10.84
N PRO A 64 16.23 -0.81 10.77
CA PRO A 64 15.84 0.12 9.72
C PRO A 64 16.25 -0.40 8.34
N TYR A 65 15.38 -0.22 7.35
CA TYR A 65 15.70 -0.53 5.96
C TYR A 65 14.94 0.41 5.02
N ARG A 66 15.31 0.40 3.75
CA ARG A 66 14.71 1.26 2.73
C ARG A 66 14.02 0.42 1.68
N THR A 67 12.90 0.94 1.18
CA THR A 67 12.22 0.38 0.01
C THR A 67 12.10 1.44 -1.07
N VAL A 68 12.05 0.97 -2.31
CA VAL A 68 11.77 1.80 -3.48
C VAL A 68 10.46 1.30 -4.07
N ASN A 69 9.54 2.23 -4.32
CA ASN A 69 8.20 1.92 -4.80
C ASN A 69 7.96 2.64 -6.12
N GLU A 70 7.40 1.93 -7.08
CA GLU A 70 7.03 2.50 -8.37
C GLU A 70 5.55 2.31 -8.61
N VAL A 71 4.84 3.37 -8.98
CA VAL A 71 3.42 3.30 -9.35
C VAL A 71 3.32 2.62 -10.71
N ILE A 72 2.72 1.43 -10.73
CA ILE A 72 2.63 0.59 -11.94
C ILE A 72 1.21 0.52 -12.50
N GLU A 73 0.19 0.87 -11.73
CA GLU A 73 -1.20 0.96 -12.17
C GLU A 73 -1.76 2.27 -11.64
N TYR A 74 -2.49 2.98 -12.49
CA TYR A 74 -3.05 4.28 -12.13
C TYR A 74 -4.28 4.59 -12.98
N ASP A 75 -5.39 4.83 -12.30
CA ASP A 75 -6.61 5.36 -12.89
C ASP A 75 -7.22 6.31 -11.86
N GLU A 76 -7.26 7.59 -12.16
CA GLU A 76 -7.64 8.66 -11.22
C GLU A 76 -8.94 8.33 -10.49
N ASN A 77 -8.92 8.39 -9.16
CA ASN A 77 -10.06 8.14 -8.27
C ASN A 77 -10.61 6.69 -8.31
N ARG A 78 -9.92 5.75 -8.96
CA ARG A 78 -10.41 4.37 -9.10
C ARG A 78 -9.37 3.32 -8.75
N LEU A 79 -8.11 3.54 -9.10
CA LEU A 79 -7.08 2.52 -8.98
C LEU A 79 -5.71 3.15 -8.81
N ILE A 80 -4.97 2.71 -7.81
CA ILE A 80 -3.54 2.99 -7.71
C ILE A 80 -2.85 1.75 -7.15
N ALA A 81 -1.74 1.37 -7.77
CA ALA A 81 -0.93 0.27 -7.27
C ALA A 81 0.54 0.61 -7.45
N TRP A 82 1.34 0.22 -6.45
CA TRP A 82 2.78 0.36 -6.56
C TRP A 82 3.48 -0.95 -6.24
N GLN A 83 4.60 -1.15 -6.91
CA GLN A 83 5.44 -2.33 -6.71
C GLN A 83 6.61 -1.94 -5.82
N THR A 84 6.82 -2.71 -4.77
CA THR A 84 7.85 -2.46 -3.77
C THR A 84 9.06 -3.34 -4.03
N ARG A 85 10.25 -2.72 -4.00
CA ARG A 85 11.54 -3.41 -4.16
C ARG A 85 12.47 -3.00 -3.04
N GLY A 86 13.46 -3.84 -2.75
CA GLY A 86 14.55 -3.47 -1.85
C GLY A 86 15.42 -2.37 -2.47
N GLY A 87 15.96 -1.50 -1.63
CA GLY A 87 16.88 -0.46 -2.09
C GLY A 87 18.28 -1.02 -2.34
N GLY A 88 19.04 -0.37 -3.23
CA GLY A 88 20.41 -0.75 -3.52
C GLY A 88 20.54 -2.15 -4.09
N LEU A 89 21.49 -2.92 -3.59
CA LEU A 89 21.73 -4.29 -4.05
C LEU A 89 20.62 -5.27 -3.65
N LEU A 90 19.80 -4.92 -2.64
CA LEU A 90 18.72 -5.78 -2.20
C LEU A 90 17.65 -5.98 -3.27
N LYS A 91 17.56 -5.09 -4.26
CA LYS A 91 16.62 -5.22 -5.38
C LYS A 91 16.80 -6.52 -6.17
N TYR A 92 17.95 -7.14 -6.10
CA TYR A 92 18.23 -8.41 -6.78
C TYR A 92 17.78 -9.63 -5.98
N ALA A 93 17.59 -9.48 -4.67
CA ALA A 93 17.28 -10.58 -3.77
C ALA A 93 15.85 -10.53 -3.22
N ILE A 94 15.30 -9.33 -3.02
CA ILE A 94 13.98 -9.15 -2.43
C ILE A 94 13.17 -8.14 -3.24
N GLY A 95 11.86 -8.25 -3.14
CA GLY A 95 10.93 -7.31 -3.75
C GLY A 95 10.11 -7.95 -4.86
N GLY A 96 9.20 -7.14 -5.38
CA GLY A 96 8.27 -7.52 -6.44
C GLY A 96 6.81 -7.51 -5.99
N ARG A 97 6.56 -7.45 -4.69
CA ARG A 97 5.19 -7.39 -4.17
C ARG A 97 4.50 -6.11 -4.61
N ILE A 98 3.20 -6.21 -4.86
CA ILE A 98 2.38 -5.11 -5.34
C ILE A 98 1.33 -4.80 -4.28
N TRP A 99 1.22 -3.53 -3.92
CA TRP A 99 0.15 -3.00 -3.08
C TRP A 99 -0.84 -2.30 -4.01
N ARG A 100 -2.09 -2.76 -4.01
CA ARG A 100 -3.11 -2.25 -4.91
C ARG A 100 -4.31 -1.76 -4.13
N TYR A 101 -4.79 -0.58 -4.48
CA TYR A 101 -6.02 0.00 -3.93
C TYR A 101 -7.00 0.21 -5.06
N GLU A 102 -8.18 -0.35 -4.92
CA GLU A 102 -9.29 -0.19 -5.86
C GLU A 102 -10.43 0.53 -5.16
N LEU A 103 -10.99 1.54 -5.81
CA LEU A 103 -12.03 2.39 -5.25
C LEU A 103 -13.29 2.27 -6.11
N ILE A 104 -14.40 1.91 -5.46
CA ILE A 104 -15.68 1.73 -6.13
C ILE A 104 -16.72 2.61 -5.42
N PRO A 105 -17.35 3.57 -6.15
CA PRO A 105 -18.41 4.37 -5.54
C PRO A 105 -19.58 3.45 -5.18
N VAL A 106 -20.07 3.58 -3.95
CA VAL A 106 -21.21 2.80 -3.46
C VAL A 106 -22.13 3.71 -2.67
N GLN A 107 -23.33 3.23 -2.36
CA GLN A 107 -24.21 3.94 -1.47
C GLN A 107 -23.55 4.04 -0.10
N GLY A 108 -23.47 5.25 0.44
CA GLY A 108 -22.84 5.51 1.73
C GLY A 108 -21.35 5.87 1.67
N GLY A 109 -20.74 5.88 0.48
CA GLY A 109 -19.34 6.30 0.35
C GLY A 109 -18.58 5.61 -0.75
N THR A 110 -17.43 5.07 -0.40
CA THR A 110 -16.54 4.38 -1.33
C THR A 110 -16.17 3.02 -0.77
N LEU A 111 -16.36 1.96 -1.55
CA LEU A 111 -15.80 0.66 -1.22
C LEU A 111 -14.32 0.69 -1.60
N VAL A 112 -13.46 0.52 -0.61
CA VAL A 112 -12.02 0.47 -0.81
C VAL A 112 -11.55 -0.95 -0.63
N ARG A 113 -10.91 -1.50 -1.67
CA ARG A 113 -10.27 -2.81 -1.62
C ARG A 113 -8.76 -2.61 -1.63
N GLU A 114 -8.08 -3.11 -0.62
CA GLU A 114 -6.63 -3.15 -0.57
C GLU A 114 -6.17 -4.59 -0.80
N SER A 115 -5.21 -4.76 -1.70
CA SER A 115 -4.68 -6.08 -2.05
C SER A 115 -3.18 -6.12 -1.91
N TRP A 116 -2.68 -7.24 -1.40
CA TRP A 116 -1.26 -7.58 -1.34
C TRP A 116 -1.04 -8.72 -2.33
N ASP A 117 -0.36 -8.41 -3.41
CA ASP A 117 -0.12 -9.32 -4.54
C ASP A 117 1.36 -9.68 -4.57
N ILE A 118 1.67 -10.94 -4.25
CA ILE A 118 3.04 -11.43 -4.22
C ILE A 118 3.38 -12.31 -5.42
N SER A 119 2.52 -12.32 -6.45
CA SER A 119 2.75 -13.16 -7.64
C SER A 119 4.10 -12.90 -8.32
N GLN A 120 4.61 -11.68 -8.22
CA GLN A 120 5.89 -11.28 -8.79
C GLN A 120 7.00 -11.13 -7.76
N ASP A 121 6.74 -11.45 -6.49
CA ASP A 121 7.76 -11.31 -5.45
C ASP A 121 8.73 -12.48 -5.49
N LYS A 122 10.02 -12.17 -5.37
CA LYS A 122 11.09 -13.16 -5.41
C LYS A 122 11.04 -14.14 -4.23
N LEU A 123 10.46 -13.72 -3.10
CA LEU A 123 10.31 -14.53 -1.91
C LEU A 123 8.89 -15.08 -1.73
N ARG A 124 8.12 -15.12 -2.80
CA ARG A 124 6.72 -15.55 -2.80
C ARG A 124 6.49 -16.85 -2.03
N LEU A 125 7.25 -17.88 -2.36
CA LEU A 125 7.06 -19.20 -1.74
C LEU A 125 7.42 -19.20 -0.25
N VAL A 126 8.41 -18.40 0.14
CA VAL A 126 8.78 -18.24 1.55
C VAL A 126 7.65 -17.53 2.31
N PHE A 127 7.12 -16.46 1.73
CA PHE A 127 6.02 -15.70 2.36
C PHE A 127 4.78 -16.57 2.56
N LYS A 128 4.43 -17.36 1.55
CA LYS A 128 3.22 -18.22 1.62
C LYS A 128 3.26 -19.25 2.73
N ARG A 129 4.46 -19.66 3.16
CA ARG A 129 4.65 -20.64 4.23
C ARG A 129 4.92 -20.02 5.59
N SER A 130 4.99 -18.70 5.66
CA SER A 130 5.26 -17.98 6.90
C SER A 130 3.97 -17.43 7.51
N SER A 131 4.11 -16.72 8.64
CA SER A 131 3.00 -16.00 9.27
C SER A 131 2.72 -14.66 8.59
N LEU A 132 3.52 -14.26 7.60
CA LEU A 132 3.41 -12.95 6.96
C LEU A 132 2.05 -12.72 6.29
N PRO A 133 1.43 -13.69 5.58
CA PRO A 133 0.11 -13.46 4.99
C PRO A 133 -0.95 -13.06 6.03
N ALA A 134 -1.02 -13.77 7.15
CA ALA A 134 -1.99 -13.45 8.20
C ALA A 134 -1.71 -12.09 8.85
N MET A 135 -0.44 -11.77 9.08
CA MET A 135 -0.02 -10.48 9.62
C MET A 135 -0.36 -9.34 8.66
N THR A 136 -0.14 -9.56 7.36
CA THR A 136 -0.41 -8.57 6.32
C THR A 136 -1.91 -8.30 6.20
N GLU A 137 -2.73 -9.34 6.24
CA GLU A 137 -4.19 -9.18 6.21
C GLU A 137 -4.67 -8.29 7.36
N LYS A 138 -4.18 -8.53 8.58
CA LYS A 138 -4.51 -7.70 9.73
C LYS A 138 -4.01 -6.27 9.58
N SER A 139 -2.81 -6.11 9.03
CA SER A 139 -2.23 -4.78 8.80
C SER A 139 -3.04 -3.99 7.78
N MET A 140 -3.47 -4.62 6.69
CA MET A 140 -4.31 -3.99 5.68
C MET A 140 -5.66 -3.57 6.27
N ALA A 141 -6.28 -4.42 7.10
CA ALA A 141 -7.53 -4.07 7.75
C ALA A 141 -7.36 -2.84 8.65
N ARG A 142 -6.25 -2.73 9.37
CA ARG A 142 -5.94 -1.54 10.16
C ARG A 142 -5.69 -0.31 9.28
N SER A 143 -5.03 -0.49 8.15
CA SER A 143 -4.79 0.61 7.19
C SER A 143 -6.12 1.20 6.71
N LEU A 144 -7.07 0.36 6.34
CA LEU A 144 -8.38 0.84 5.89
C LEU A 144 -9.13 1.61 6.97
N LYS A 145 -9.04 1.18 8.23
CA LYS A 145 -9.62 1.93 9.35
C LYS A 145 -8.95 3.29 9.52
N ARG A 146 -7.64 3.35 9.37
CA ARG A 146 -6.89 4.61 9.48
C ARG A 146 -7.19 5.56 8.33
N ILE A 147 -7.35 5.02 7.12
CA ILE A 147 -7.78 5.81 5.96
C ILE A 147 -9.16 6.43 6.24
N GLU A 148 -10.09 5.63 6.74
CA GLU A 148 -11.43 6.15 7.11
C GLU A 148 -11.33 7.29 8.11
N ARG A 149 -10.53 7.15 9.15
CA ARG A 149 -10.34 8.22 10.14
C ARG A 149 -9.73 9.47 9.53
N ALA A 150 -8.74 9.31 8.65
CA ALA A 150 -8.10 10.43 8.00
C ALA A 150 -9.04 11.18 7.06
N VAL A 151 -9.87 10.45 6.31
CA VAL A 151 -10.89 11.05 5.44
C VAL A 151 -11.96 11.79 6.25
N ASN A 152 -12.40 11.19 7.35
CA ASN A 152 -13.46 11.78 8.18
C ASN A 152 -12.98 12.94 9.05
N ALA A 153 -11.68 13.13 9.21
CA ALA A 153 -11.10 14.23 9.97
C ALA A 153 -11.13 15.57 9.21
N HIS A 154 -11.52 15.57 7.94
CA HIS A 154 -11.53 16.76 7.08
C HIS A 154 -12.90 17.17 6.59
#